data_3eb8c154daee27c026f33897b137a7be
#
_entry.id   3eb8c154daee27c026f33897b137a7be
#
_cell.length_a   1.000
_cell.length_b   1.000
_cell.length_c   1.000
_cell.angle_alpha   90.00
_cell.angle_beta   90.00
_cell.angle_gamma   90.00
#
_symmetry.space_group_name_H-M   'P 1'
#
loop_
_entity.id
_entity.type
_entity.pdbx_description
1 polymer ?
#
loop_
_entity_poly.entity_id
_entity_poly.type
_entity_poly.pdbx_seq_one_letter_code
_entity_poly.pdbx_strand_id
1 'polypeptide(L)'
;MAYLHGAYGEILDSKVNSAQQADAVAVYIGTAPVNLIRDYADKDLVNMPLKIQNMGEVQTKLGYSANWQDFTLCEVFAEHFDNTVGNVGPIYVVNVLDPAVHRDTEKATKTLTFKNNRAEFESSDIILDTFAIADMAEGVDYSLSYNYAKAAVVVQLLKTPTASDVSCTYNTVDASAVVPADIIGQQTEDGEYTGLSATALIYTNFNAVLNTLTAPGWSHYPEVYRAMVSTVQKLNGHWDGFVHADVPLVDDKGGKIDTIAKAQKWAEDHGYNSERSKVYWPQVKDGSGRAFHLSTVGAATMLRVDQSHNAVPFESPSNKEIMATCQYFGEGAKSKGFDQQTANTLNEKGITTACFWGGQWVLWGPHTAAYEYNGSMDARAIFDVNIRMLMHITNSFQLDHGTEIDSPMTPQDKDTILNFEKEKLDTLCGIGALIGTPSVEFLESQNPTNNMMNGDFVWDFAVTNTPPFKSGTARVCYTDEGFAAFFGNE
;
A
#
# COMPACT_ATOMS: atom_id res chain seq x y z
N MET A 1 24.27 -39.98 38.58
CA MET A 1 24.65 -39.82 37.14
C MET A 1 25.01 -41.20 36.64
N ALA A 2 24.42 -41.65 35.54
CA ALA A 2 24.80 -42.91 34.89
C ALA A 2 26.19 -42.76 34.25
N TYR A 3 27.01 -43.79 34.27
CA TYR A 3 28.26 -43.82 33.54
C TYR A 3 27.98 -43.87 32.02
N LEU A 4 28.43 -42.87 31.30
CA LEU A 4 28.23 -42.73 29.85
C LEU A 4 29.56 -42.95 29.13
N HIS A 5 29.58 -43.86 28.13
CA HIS A 5 30.75 -44.15 27.29
C HIS A 5 30.27 -44.33 25.84
N GLY A 6 30.32 -43.22 25.04
CA GLY A 6 29.85 -43.20 23.65
C GLY A 6 29.43 -41.81 23.22
N ALA A 7 28.98 -41.66 21.97
CA ALA A 7 28.36 -40.43 21.45
C ALA A 7 26.85 -40.52 21.72
N TYR A 8 26.30 -39.47 22.29
CA TYR A 8 24.89 -39.38 22.66
C TYR A 8 24.28 -38.16 22.00
N GLY A 9 23.06 -38.30 21.51
CA GLY A 9 22.26 -37.23 20.96
C GLY A 9 21.01 -37.02 21.84
N GLU A 10 20.66 -35.77 22.11
CA GLU A 10 19.45 -35.38 22.79
C GLU A 10 18.72 -34.35 21.93
N ILE A 11 17.42 -34.55 21.72
CA ILE A 11 16.57 -33.58 21.06
C ILE A 11 16.08 -32.64 22.16
N LEU A 12 16.56 -31.42 22.12
CA LEU A 12 16.08 -30.35 22.99
C LEU A 12 14.86 -29.67 22.37
N ASP A 13 13.98 -29.14 23.20
CA ASP A 13 12.89 -28.27 22.75
C ASP A 13 13.46 -27.07 22.00
N SER A 14 12.82 -26.72 20.90
CA SER A 14 13.21 -25.55 20.08
C SER A 14 13.27 -24.31 20.98
N LYS A 15 14.44 -23.75 21.15
CA LYS A 15 14.54 -22.35 21.63
C LYS A 15 14.09 -21.44 20.50
N VAL A 16 12.79 -21.23 20.42
CA VAL A 16 12.24 -20.15 19.59
C VAL A 16 12.52 -18.86 20.36
N ASN A 17 13.67 -18.28 20.15
CA ASN A 17 13.84 -16.84 20.33
C ASN A 17 13.10 -16.20 19.17
N SER A 18 11.78 -16.07 19.30
CA SER A 18 11.04 -15.13 18.49
C SER A 18 11.26 -13.74 19.11
N ALA A 19 12.36 -13.10 18.79
CA ALA A 19 12.25 -11.67 18.55
C ALA A 19 11.18 -11.58 17.45
N GLN A 20 10.03 -11.02 17.77
CA GLN A 20 8.97 -10.83 16.78
C GLN A 20 9.55 -9.86 15.76
N GLN A 21 10.00 -10.39 14.62
CA GLN A 21 10.49 -9.60 13.52
C GLN A 21 9.33 -8.66 13.13
N ALA A 22 9.59 -7.37 12.99
CA ALA A 22 8.55 -6.44 12.60
C ALA A 22 8.08 -6.77 11.19
N ASP A 23 6.75 -6.81 11.01
CA ASP A 23 6.15 -7.10 9.71
C ASP A 23 6.40 -5.93 8.74
N ALA A 24 6.80 -6.24 7.51
CA ALA A 24 6.81 -5.27 6.42
C ALA A 24 5.38 -5.08 5.90
N VAL A 25 4.84 -3.85 5.96
CA VAL A 25 3.41 -3.61 5.75
C VAL A 25 3.11 -2.57 4.69
N ALA A 26 1.94 -2.75 4.04
CA ALA A 26 1.35 -1.76 3.16
C ALA A 26 0.54 -0.74 3.98
N VAL A 27 0.82 0.55 3.72
CA VAL A 27 0.20 1.69 4.40
C VAL A 27 -0.55 2.54 3.40
N TYR A 28 -1.77 2.92 3.75
CA TYR A 28 -2.62 3.77 2.94
C TYR A 28 -3.05 4.99 3.73
N ILE A 29 -3.08 6.14 3.05
CA ILE A 29 -3.58 7.39 3.62
C ILE A 29 -4.66 7.98 2.73
N GLY A 30 -5.70 8.52 3.34
CA GLY A 30 -6.84 9.10 2.62
C GLY A 30 -8.02 9.36 3.54
N THR A 31 -9.21 9.31 2.98
CA THR A 31 -10.47 9.61 3.66
C THR A 31 -11.31 8.35 3.84
N ALA A 32 -11.90 8.19 5.04
CA ALA A 32 -12.82 7.09 5.36
C ALA A 32 -14.10 7.63 6.02
N PRO A 33 -15.26 6.96 5.86
CA PRO A 33 -16.52 7.44 6.39
C PRO A 33 -16.68 7.15 7.89
N VAL A 34 -15.75 7.67 8.71
CA VAL A 34 -15.80 7.54 10.18
C VAL A 34 -17.01 8.28 10.80
N ASN A 35 -17.64 9.18 10.06
CA ASN A 35 -18.92 9.81 10.37
C ASN A 35 -20.07 8.79 10.54
N LEU A 36 -19.92 7.57 9.98
CA LEU A 36 -20.85 6.46 10.11
C LEU A 36 -20.57 5.57 11.34
N ILE A 37 -19.55 5.89 12.11
CA ILE A 37 -19.21 5.21 13.35
C ILE A 37 -19.78 5.98 14.52
N ARG A 38 -20.48 5.29 15.42
CA ARG A 38 -20.98 5.88 16.66
C ARG A 38 -19.85 6.16 17.63
N ASP A 39 -19.92 7.29 18.32
CA ASP A 39 -18.91 7.74 19.27
C ASP A 39 -17.49 7.78 18.64
N TYR A 40 -17.41 8.21 17.37
CA TYR A 40 -16.16 8.24 16.60
C TYR A 40 -15.09 9.12 17.29
N ALA A 41 -15.50 10.19 17.95
CA ALA A 41 -14.59 11.12 18.60
C ALA A 41 -13.83 10.52 19.78
N ASP A 42 -14.37 9.46 20.39
CA ASP A 42 -13.77 8.76 21.54
C ASP A 42 -12.92 7.56 21.12
N LYS A 43 -12.69 7.36 19.81
CA LYS A 43 -12.09 6.12 19.27
C LYS A 43 -10.77 6.29 18.51
N ASP A 44 -10.19 7.49 18.53
CA ASP A 44 -8.92 7.79 17.85
C ASP A 44 -8.89 7.31 16.38
N LEU A 45 -9.96 7.66 15.61
CA LEU A 45 -10.12 7.20 14.22
C LEU A 45 -9.57 8.18 13.17
N VAL A 46 -9.10 9.35 13.62
CA VAL A 46 -8.60 10.42 12.75
C VAL A 46 -7.12 10.64 13.01
N ASN A 47 -6.32 10.70 11.96
CA ASN A 47 -4.86 10.91 12.04
C ASN A 47 -4.11 9.88 12.93
N MET A 48 -4.69 8.69 13.10
CA MET A 48 -4.10 7.60 13.86
C MET A 48 -3.98 6.36 12.96
N PRO A 49 -2.83 5.68 12.90
CA PRO A 49 -2.71 4.45 12.14
C PRO A 49 -3.59 3.33 12.72
N LEU A 50 -4.35 2.67 11.87
CA LEU A 50 -5.21 1.56 12.23
C LEU A 50 -4.83 0.30 11.43
N LYS A 51 -4.71 -0.83 12.12
CA LYS A 51 -4.53 -2.14 11.48
C LYS A 51 -5.90 -2.71 11.11
N ILE A 52 -6.06 -3.09 9.82
CA ILE A 52 -7.29 -3.63 9.26
C ILE A 52 -6.98 -4.99 8.62
N GLN A 53 -7.76 -6.01 8.96
CA GLN A 53 -7.54 -7.38 8.51
C GLN A 53 -8.63 -7.91 7.56
N ASN A 54 -9.83 -7.33 7.62
CA ASN A 54 -10.97 -7.79 6.83
C ASN A 54 -12.07 -6.72 6.75
N MET A 55 -13.05 -6.94 5.87
CA MET A 55 -14.17 -6.01 5.65
C MET A 55 -15.05 -5.80 6.90
N GLY A 56 -15.17 -6.78 7.78
CA GLY A 56 -15.91 -6.63 9.04
C GLY A 56 -15.26 -5.60 9.97
N GLU A 57 -13.92 -5.59 10.05
CA GLU A 57 -13.17 -4.58 10.79
C GLU A 57 -13.29 -3.18 10.15
N VAL A 58 -13.29 -3.10 8.81
CA VAL A 58 -13.53 -1.83 8.10
C VAL A 58 -14.85 -1.22 8.58
N GLN A 59 -15.96 -1.98 8.50
CA GLN A 59 -17.28 -1.49 8.85
C GLN A 59 -17.41 -1.07 10.31
N THR A 60 -16.67 -1.72 11.20
CA THR A 60 -16.76 -1.43 12.65
C THR A 60 -15.80 -0.33 13.12
N LYS A 61 -14.66 -0.14 12.45
CA LYS A 61 -13.62 0.82 12.85
C LYS A 61 -13.65 2.11 12.03
N LEU A 62 -13.93 2.03 10.73
CA LEU A 62 -13.77 3.16 9.82
C LEU A 62 -15.04 3.50 9.02
N GLY A 63 -16.03 2.59 9.02
CA GLY A 63 -17.16 2.69 8.11
C GLY A 63 -16.81 2.27 6.68
N TYR A 64 -17.81 2.15 5.84
CA TYR A 64 -17.65 1.83 4.43
C TYR A 64 -18.72 2.55 3.59
N SER A 65 -18.30 3.10 2.45
CA SER A 65 -19.17 3.71 1.45
C SER A 65 -18.76 3.29 0.05
N ALA A 66 -19.72 3.16 -0.85
CA ALA A 66 -19.44 2.97 -2.29
C ALA A 66 -19.02 4.29 -2.99
N ASN A 67 -19.13 5.42 -2.32
CA ASN A 67 -18.65 6.71 -2.81
C ASN A 67 -17.15 6.88 -2.54
N TRP A 68 -16.33 6.32 -3.43
CA TRP A 68 -14.88 6.35 -3.28
C TRP A 68 -14.23 7.69 -3.64
N GLN A 69 -15.00 8.58 -4.30
CA GLN A 69 -14.54 9.94 -4.57
C GLN A 69 -14.38 10.74 -3.27
N ASP A 70 -15.35 10.59 -2.36
CA ASP A 70 -15.36 11.27 -1.07
C ASP A 70 -14.57 10.48 -0.02
N PHE A 71 -14.61 9.14 -0.10
CA PHE A 71 -14.01 8.23 0.87
C PHE A 71 -12.98 7.31 0.19
N THR A 72 -11.81 7.87 -0.09
CA THR A 72 -10.78 7.23 -0.95
C THR A 72 -10.22 5.93 -0.37
N LEU A 73 -10.22 5.76 0.96
CA LEU A 73 -9.80 4.49 1.58
C LEU A 73 -10.79 3.34 1.34
N CYS A 74 -12.05 3.62 0.98
CA CYS A 74 -13.02 2.57 0.68
C CYS A 74 -12.67 1.78 -0.58
N GLU A 75 -11.98 2.40 -1.54
CA GLU A 75 -11.40 1.73 -2.70
C GLU A 75 -10.33 0.70 -2.27
N VAL A 76 -9.46 1.08 -1.33
CA VAL A 76 -8.42 0.20 -0.76
C VAL A 76 -9.06 -1.02 -0.10
N PHE A 77 -10.09 -0.82 0.71
CA PHE A 77 -10.77 -1.92 1.38
C PHE A 77 -11.42 -2.89 0.39
N ALA A 78 -11.99 -2.37 -0.72
CA ALA A 78 -12.54 -3.21 -1.76
C ALA A 78 -11.45 -4.02 -2.48
N GLU A 79 -10.32 -3.41 -2.84
CA GLU A 79 -9.21 -4.10 -3.51
C GLU A 79 -8.58 -5.17 -2.61
N HIS A 80 -8.45 -4.89 -1.31
CA HIS A 80 -7.80 -5.82 -0.39
C HIS A 80 -8.70 -6.94 0.13
N PHE A 81 -10.02 -6.69 0.31
CA PHE A 81 -10.90 -7.60 1.04
C PHE A 81 -12.16 -8.04 0.26
N ASP A 82 -12.37 -7.50 -0.96
CA ASP A 82 -13.45 -7.89 -1.88
C ASP A 82 -12.89 -8.16 -3.29
N ASN A 83 -11.71 -8.78 -3.36
CA ASN A 83 -10.95 -9.01 -4.59
C ASN A 83 -11.13 -10.45 -5.09
N THR A 84 -11.59 -10.61 -6.32
CA THR A 84 -11.84 -11.93 -6.95
C THR A 84 -10.55 -12.69 -7.28
N VAL A 85 -9.41 -12.02 -7.44
CA VAL A 85 -8.10 -12.66 -7.66
C VAL A 85 -7.55 -13.23 -6.35
N GLY A 86 -7.82 -12.57 -5.23
CA GLY A 86 -7.44 -13.02 -3.91
C GLY A 86 -7.27 -11.87 -2.93
N ASN A 87 -7.86 -12.01 -1.76
CA ASN A 87 -7.72 -11.06 -0.67
C ASN A 87 -6.32 -11.09 -0.10
N VAL A 88 -5.82 -9.91 0.32
CA VAL A 88 -4.48 -9.76 0.90
C VAL A 88 -4.48 -8.74 2.02
N GLY A 89 -3.86 -9.07 3.14
CA GLY A 89 -3.74 -8.21 4.31
C GLY A 89 -2.82 -8.86 5.35
N PRO A 90 -2.65 -8.25 6.52
CA PRO A 90 -3.27 -7.00 6.97
C PRO A 90 -2.76 -5.77 6.22
N ILE A 91 -3.53 -4.68 6.27
CA ILE A 91 -3.11 -3.36 5.82
C ILE A 91 -3.17 -2.37 6.99
N TYR A 92 -2.44 -1.27 6.84
CA TYR A 92 -2.48 -0.16 7.79
C TYR A 92 -3.00 1.08 7.09
N VAL A 93 -3.86 1.81 7.76
CA VAL A 93 -4.51 2.98 7.17
C VAL A 93 -4.48 4.17 8.11
N VAL A 94 -4.33 5.36 7.54
CA VAL A 94 -4.46 6.64 8.24
C VAL A 94 -5.61 7.39 7.59
N ASN A 95 -6.70 7.60 8.32
CA ASN A 95 -7.81 8.44 7.89
C ASN A 95 -7.58 9.88 8.32
N VAL A 96 -7.66 10.82 7.39
CA VAL A 96 -7.50 12.26 7.67
C VAL A 96 -8.84 13.02 7.75
N LEU A 97 -9.94 12.40 7.30
CA LEU A 97 -11.25 13.03 7.38
C LEU A 97 -11.73 13.08 8.84
N ASP A 98 -11.88 14.28 9.36
CA ASP A 98 -12.42 14.54 10.69
C ASP A 98 -13.82 15.13 10.59
N PRO A 99 -14.88 14.42 11.02
CA PRO A 99 -16.23 14.94 10.98
C PRO A 99 -16.48 16.14 11.91
N ALA A 100 -15.56 16.45 12.83
CA ALA A 100 -15.65 17.65 13.65
C ALA A 100 -15.19 18.91 12.89
N VAL A 101 -14.27 18.73 11.91
CA VAL A 101 -13.67 19.80 11.11
C VAL A 101 -14.29 19.86 9.70
N HIS A 102 -14.29 18.73 8.99
CA HIS A 102 -14.73 18.59 7.61
C HIS A 102 -16.23 18.31 7.55
N ARG A 103 -17.05 19.32 7.84
CA ARG A 103 -18.52 19.20 7.88
C ARG A 103 -19.22 20.44 7.40
N ASP A 104 -20.44 20.26 6.93
CA ASP A 104 -21.33 21.37 6.64
C ASP A 104 -21.67 22.16 7.91
N THR A 105 -21.74 23.49 7.76
CA THR A 105 -22.05 24.39 8.87
C THR A 105 -23.53 24.32 9.28
N GLU A 106 -24.40 23.98 8.32
CA GLU A 106 -25.84 23.90 8.53
C GLU A 106 -26.30 22.45 8.74
N LYS A 107 -27.31 22.27 9.61
CA LYS A 107 -27.93 20.96 9.80
C LYS A 107 -28.88 20.64 8.66
N ALA A 108 -28.73 19.45 8.12
CA ALA A 108 -29.74 18.86 7.22
C ALA A 108 -31.00 18.51 8.02
N THR A 109 -32.16 18.65 7.39
CA THR A 109 -33.45 18.26 7.95
C THR A 109 -34.14 17.28 7.02
N LYS A 110 -34.71 16.20 7.58
CA LYS A 110 -35.43 15.19 6.82
C LYS A 110 -36.69 14.74 7.53
N THR A 111 -37.77 14.53 6.78
CA THR A 111 -38.98 13.91 7.30
C THR A 111 -38.88 12.41 7.20
N LEU A 112 -39.09 11.71 8.28
CA LEU A 112 -39.10 10.25 8.41
C LEU A 112 -40.55 9.77 8.37
N THR A 113 -40.87 8.87 7.44
CA THR A 113 -42.16 8.17 7.39
C THR A 113 -41.99 6.75 7.93
N PHE A 114 -42.62 6.46 9.06
CA PHE A 114 -42.49 5.15 9.72
C PHE A 114 -43.48 4.14 9.18
N LYS A 115 -42.97 2.95 8.84
CA LYS A 115 -43.76 1.74 8.53
C LYS A 115 -43.36 0.64 9.51
N ASN A 116 -44.28 0.11 10.26
CA ASN A 116 -44.00 -0.90 11.29
C ASN A 116 -42.92 -0.45 12.27
N ASN A 117 -43.01 0.79 12.73
CA ASN A 117 -42.07 1.44 13.66
C ASN A 117 -40.65 1.59 13.10
N ARG A 118 -40.44 1.49 11.79
CA ARG A 118 -39.12 1.60 11.15
C ARG A 118 -39.17 2.60 10.00
N ALA A 119 -38.16 3.45 9.97
CA ALA A 119 -37.86 4.35 8.83
C ALA A 119 -36.43 4.13 8.36
N GLU A 120 -36.21 4.20 7.06
CA GLU A 120 -34.89 4.12 6.42
C GLU A 120 -34.74 5.27 5.44
N PHE A 121 -33.52 5.81 5.34
CA PHE A 121 -33.15 6.73 4.28
C PHE A 121 -31.69 6.61 3.91
N GLU A 122 -31.36 6.76 2.66
CA GLU A 122 -30.00 6.72 2.14
C GLU A 122 -29.24 7.99 2.52
N SER A 123 -28.03 7.84 3.07
CA SER A 123 -27.05 8.88 3.32
C SER A 123 -25.73 8.24 3.69
N SER A 124 -24.64 8.63 3.03
CA SER A 124 -23.26 8.23 3.37
C SER A 124 -22.47 9.36 4.04
N ASP A 125 -23.02 10.56 4.03
CA ASP A 125 -22.44 11.79 4.53
C ASP A 125 -22.90 12.16 5.94
N ILE A 126 -23.96 11.57 6.44
CA ILE A 126 -24.49 11.83 7.79
C ILE A 126 -23.44 11.60 8.88
N ILE A 127 -23.34 12.50 9.82
CA ILE A 127 -22.61 12.30 11.08
C ILE A 127 -23.60 11.70 12.08
N LEU A 128 -23.54 10.36 12.29
CA LEU A 128 -24.53 9.62 13.08
C LEU A 128 -24.70 10.15 14.49
N ASP A 129 -23.64 10.64 15.13
CA ASP A 129 -23.68 11.18 16.49
C ASP A 129 -24.41 12.52 16.62
N THR A 130 -24.69 13.16 15.51
CA THR A 130 -25.44 14.44 15.47
C THR A 130 -26.92 14.28 15.16
N PHE A 131 -27.34 13.03 14.86
CA PHE A 131 -28.72 12.75 14.52
C PHE A 131 -29.65 12.99 15.72
N ALA A 132 -30.74 13.71 15.52
CA ALA A 132 -31.72 14.01 16.54
C ALA A 132 -33.13 14.07 15.96
N ILE A 133 -34.10 13.59 16.75
CA ILE A 133 -35.54 13.78 16.51
C ILE A 133 -36.06 14.71 17.61
N ALA A 134 -36.79 15.76 17.25
CA ALA A 134 -37.35 16.69 18.21
C ALA A 134 -38.26 15.95 19.22
N ASP A 135 -38.13 16.30 20.48
CA ASP A 135 -38.91 15.75 21.62
C ASP A 135 -38.78 14.23 21.80
N MET A 136 -37.74 13.58 21.23
CA MET A 136 -37.48 12.15 21.38
C MET A 136 -36.01 11.90 21.81
N ALA A 137 -35.81 10.91 22.70
CA ALA A 137 -34.49 10.53 23.18
C ALA A 137 -34.05 9.20 22.57
N GLU A 138 -32.83 9.15 22.03
CA GLU A 138 -32.23 7.91 21.57
C GLU A 138 -32.01 6.93 22.73
N GLY A 139 -32.21 5.63 22.46
CA GLY A 139 -32.15 4.57 23.47
C GLY A 139 -33.42 4.45 24.33
N VAL A 140 -34.32 5.45 24.31
CA VAL A 140 -35.60 5.45 25.05
C VAL A 140 -36.81 5.43 24.12
N ASP A 141 -36.81 6.28 23.12
CA ASP A 141 -37.93 6.47 22.20
C ASP A 141 -37.63 5.88 20.82
N TYR A 142 -36.36 5.91 20.42
CA TYR A 142 -35.88 5.30 19.18
C TYR A 142 -34.46 4.75 19.34
N SER A 143 -34.06 3.87 18.40
CA SER A 143 -32.67 3.44 18.21
C SER A 143 -32.22 3.79 16.80
N LEU A 144 -30.92 4.11 16.65
CA LEU A 144 -30.26 4.46 15.39
C LEU A 144 -29.24 3.42 15.01
N SER A 145 -29.20 3.02 13.76
CA SER A 145 -28.16 2.15 13.20
C SER A 145 -27.93 2.46 11.73
N TYR A 146 -26.80 1.97 11.19
CA TYR A 146 -26.46 2.13 9.78
C TYR A 146 -26.42 0.77 9.07
N ASN A 147 -27.05 0.71 7.91
CA ASN A 147 -27.08 -0.48 7.06
C ASN A 147 -26.13 -0.28 5.87
N TYR A 148 -24.92 -0.85 5.96
CA TYR A 148 -23.89 -0.74 4.92
C TYR A 148 -24.32 -1.34 3.58
N ALA A 149 -25.12 -2.42 3.57
CA ALA A 149 -25.59 -3.04 2.32
C ALA A 149 -26.54 -2.15 1.51
N LYS A 150 -27.23 -1.22 2.19
CA LYS A 150 -28.18 -0.29 1.57
C LYS A 150 -27.67 1.16 1.57
N ALA A 151 -26.50 1.42 2.14
CA ALA A 151 -26.01 2.76 2.44
C ALA A 151 -27.07 3.65 3.12
N ALA A 152 -27.78 3.09 4.11
CA ALA A 152 -28.96 3.73 4.69
C ALA A 152 -28.90 3.82 6.22
N VAL A 153 -29.34 4.96 6.72
CA VAL A 153 -29.63 5.18 8.13
C VAL A 153 -30.95 4.47 8.46
N VAL A 154 -30.96 3.73 9.52
CA VAL A 154 -32.11 2.98 10.03
C VAL A 154 -32.53 3.53 11.38
N VAL A 155 -33.75 4.03 11.45
CA VAL A 155 -34.37 4.51 12.70
C VAL A 155 -35.47 3.53 13.11
N GLN A 156 -35.34 2.92 14.26
CA GLN A 156 -36.32 2.01 14.81
C GLN A 156 -36.98 2.66 16.05
N LEU A 157 -38.27 2.86 16.00
CA LEU A 157 -39.02 3.34 17.16
C LEU A 157 -39.15 2.24 18.22
N LEU A 158 -38.85 2.60 19.45
CA LEU A 158 -38.99 1.74 20.65
C LEU A 158 -40.36 1.92 21.31
N LYS A 159 -41.00 3.08 21.03
CA LYS A 159 -42.36 3.39 21.47
C LYS A 159 -43.22 3.78 20.28
N THR A 160 -44.53 3.55 20.37
CA THR A 160 -45.46 3.94 19.32
C THR A 160 -45.51 5.47 19.18
N PRO A 161 -45.26 6.04 18.01
CA PRO A 161 -45.26 7.49 17.82
C PRO A 161 -46.67 8.04 17.85
N THR A 162 -46.78 9.31 18.22
CA THR A 162 -48.05 10.05 18.16
C THR A 162 -48.38 10.57 16.75
N ALA A 163 -47.39 10.58 15.84
CA ALA A 163 -47.52 11.01 14.45
C ALA A 163 -46.85 9.99 13.51
N SER A 164 -47.35 9.83 12.29
CA SER A 164 -46.78 8.96 11.26
C SER A 164 -45.51 9.54 10.64
N ASP A 165 -45.39 10.85 10.61
CA ASP A 165 -44.27 11.59 10.02
C ASP A 165 -43.61 12.43 11.11
N VAL A 166 -42.29 12.27 11.22
CA VAL A 166 -41.46 12.93 12.24
C VAL A 166 -40.25 13.55 11.56
N SER A 167 -39.92 14.78 11.94
CA SER A 167 -38.75 15.47 11.42
C SER A 167 -37.50 15.13 12.24
N CYS A 168 -36.41 14.80 11.57
CA CYS A 168 -35.08 14.65 12.15
C CYS A 168 -34.12 15.71 11.63
N THR A 169 -33.07 15.97 12.38
CA THR A 169 -31.96 16.85 12.03
C THR A 169 -30.63 16.15 12.25
N TYR A 170 -29.63 16.45 11.43
CA TYR A 170 -28.27 15.91 11.54
C TYR A 170 -27.28 16.83 10.82
N ASN A 171 -25.98 16.71 11.12
CA ASN A 171 -24.92 17.30 10.33
C ASN A 171 -24.43 16.30 9.27
N THR A 172 -23.82 16.82 8.22
CA THR A 172 -23.20 16.05 7.15
C THR A 172 -21.70 16.35 7.07
N VAL A 173 -20.89 15.38 6.68
CA VAL A 173 -19.49 15.64 6.34
C VAL A 173 -19.42 16.30 4.97
N ASP A 174 -18.46 17.19 4.82
CA ASP A 174 -18.02 17.76 3.56
C ASP A 174 -16.62 17.20 3.24
N ALA A 175 -16.57 16.10 2.48
CA ALA A 175 -15.30 15.49 2.09
C ALA A 175 -14.46 16.39 1.18
N SER A 176 -15.08 17.35 0.48
CA SER A 176 -14.39 18.33 -0.37
C SER A 176 -13.60 19.37 0.42
N ALA A 177 -13.89 19.51 1.71
CA ALA A 177 -13.12 20.35 2.63
C ALA A 177 -11.75 19.75 2.99
N VAL A 178 -11.52 18.43 2.77
CA VAL A 178 -10.20 17.82 2.89
C VAL A 178 -9.31 18.27 1.73
N VAL A 179 -8.12 18.74 2.03
CA VAL A 179 -7.18 19.28 1.05
C VAL A 179 -5.83 18.54 1.10
N PRO A 180 -4.98 18.69 0.07
CA PRO A 180 -3.64 18.06 0.06
C PRO A 180 -2.81 18.29 1.33
N ALA A 181 -2.98 19.43 1.99
CA ALA A 181 -2.29 19.75 3.24
C ALA A 181 -2.69 18.82 4.39
N ASP A 182 -3.93 18.33 4.44
CA ASP A 182 -4.39 17.38 5.46
C ASP A 182 -3.77 15.99 5.25
N ILE A 183 -3.59 15.59 3.97
CA ILE A 183 -2.88 14.35 3.62
C ILE A 183 -1.41 14.44 4.00
N ILE A 184 -0.74 15.56 3.67
CA ILE A 184 0.67 15.78 4.02
C ILE A 184 0.83 15.81 5.54
N GLY A 185 -0.01 16.57 6.20
CA GLY A 185 0.00 16.70 7.66
C GLY A 185 1.33 17.21 8.21
N GLN A 186 1.47 17.14 9.51
CA GLN A 186 2.68 17.56 10.23
C GLN A 186 2.71 16.95 11.64
N GLN A 187 3.86 17.01 12.28
CA GLN A 187 3.94 16.88 13.72
C GLN A 187 3.74 18.26 14.35
N THR A 188 2.77 18.38 15.24
CA THR A 188 2.47 19.64 15.95
C THR A 188 3.50 19.91 17.05
N GLU A 189 3.54 21.15 17.56
CA GLU A 189 4.40 21.50 18.69
C GLU A 189 4.02 20.73 19.96
N ASP A 190 2.76 20.36 20.11
CA ASP A 190 2.25 19.54 21.22
C ASP A 190 2.56 18.05 21.07
N GLY A 191 3.20 17.64 19.96
CA GLY A 191 3.61 16.26 19.69
C GLY A 191 2.54 15.40 19.02
N GLU A 192 1.43 15.97 18.57
CA GLU A 192 0.43 15.27 17.78
C GLU A 192 0.92 15.08 16.34
N TYR A 193 0.54 13.97 15.72
CA TYR A 193 0.85 13.63 14.34
C TYR A 193 -0.41 13.71 13.49
N THR A 194 -0.32 14.34 12.31
CA THR A 194 -1.40 14.40 11.34
C THR A 194 -0.93 13.95 9.96
N GLY A 195 -1.86 13.45 9.13
CA GLY A 195 -1.55 13.06 7.75
C GLY A 195 -0.41 12.03 7.65
N LEU A 196 0.50 12.24 6.71
CA LEU A 196 1.67 11.37 6.48
C LEU A 196 2.57 11.25 7.72
N SER A 197 2.65 12.28 8.55
CA SER A 197 3.51 12.22 9.75
C SER A 197 3.02 11.16 10.75
N ALA A 198 1.72 10.83 10.76
CA ALA A 198 1.16 9.79 11.61
C ALA A 198 1.70 8.38 11.28
N THR A 199 2.27 8.17 10.08
CA THR A 199 2.92 6.90 9.73
C THR A 199 4.09 6.56 10.64
N ALA A 200 4.70 7.55 11.28
CA ALA A 200 5.76 7.36 12.27
C ALA A 200 5.33 6.54 13.49
N LEU A 201 4.02 6.52 13.80
CA LEU A 201 3.45 5.77 14.92
C LEU A 201 3.27 4.27 14.61
N ILE A 202 3.43 3.82 13.37
CA ILE A 202 3.19 2.43 12.98
C ILE A 202 4.15 1.49 13.70
N TYR A 203 5.43 1.84 13.75
CA TYR A 203 6.42 0.99 14.41
C TYR A 203 6.16 0.86 15.92
N THR A 204 5.92 1.98 16.59
CA THR A 204 5.70 2.00 18.05
C THR A 204 4.39 1.33 18.47
N ASN A 205 3.32 1.48 17.67
CA ASN A 205 2.00 0.97 18.05
C ASN A 205 1.79 -0.50 17.65
N PHE A 206 2.47 -0.96 16.58
CA PHE A 206 2.16 -2.27 16.00
C PHE A 206 3.39 -3.15 15.80
N ASN A 207 4.60 -2.69 16.11
CA ASN A 207 5.84 -3.37 15.78
C ASN A 207 5.89 -3.75 14.28
N ALA A 208 5.55 -2.80 13.42
CA ALA A 208 5.48 -2.98 11.97
C ALA A 208 6.27 -1.88 11.26
N VAL A 209 6.95 -2.24 10.17
CA VAL A 209 7.76 -1.32 9.36
C VAL A 209 7.03 -1.01 8.07
N LEU A 210 6.84 0.28 7.77
CA LEU A 210 6.26 0.73 6.52
C LEU A 210 7.13 0.27 5.34
N ASN A 211 6.59 -0.62 4.51
CA ASN A 211 7.24 -1.10 3.29
C ASN A 211 6.74 -0.35 2.05
N THR A 212 5.42 -0.18 1.94
CA THR A 212 4.82 0.57 0.84
C THR A 212 3.84 1.62 1.35
N LEU A 213 3.78 2.77 0.67
CA LEU A 213 2.91 3.89 0.99
C LEU A 213 2.11 4.31 -0.24
N THR A 214 0.78 4.40 -0.07
CA THR A 214 -0.15 4.75 -1.15
C THR A 214 -1.19 5.75 -0.66
N ALA A 215 -1.54 6.74 -1.48
CA ALA A 215 -2.58 7.73 -1.20
C ALA A 215 -3.52 7.83 -2.41
N PRO A 216 -4.47 6.87 -2.59
CA PRO A 216 -5.37 6.86 -3.74
C PRO A 216 -6.25 8.10 -3.75
N GLY A 217 -6.40 8.70 -4.94
CA GLY A 217 -7.12 9.96 -5.11
C GLY A 217 -6.35 11.21 -4.66
N TRP A 218 -5.17 11.07 -4.05
CA TRP A 218 -4.35 12.17 -3.54
C TRP A 218 -2.92 12.19 -4.09
N SER A 219 -2.37 11.04 -4.44
CA SER A 219 -0.98 10.91 -4.91
C SER A 219 -0.69 11.64 -6.22
N HIS A 220 -1.71 12.07 -6.95
CA HIS A 220 -1.59 12.87 -8.17
C HIS A 220 -1.36 14.37 -7.91
N TYR A 221 -1.48 14.84 -6.67
CA TYR A 221 -1.03 16.19 -6.31
C TYR A 221 0.50 16.16 -6.12
N PRO A 222 1.27 16.98 -6.88
CA PRO A 222 2.74 16.90 -6.85
C PRO A 222 3.36 17.17 -5.48
N GLU A 223 2.73 18.00 -4.65
CA GLU A 223 3.14 18.24 -3.27
C GLU A 223 2.93 17.01 -2.39
N VAL A 224 1.81 16.28 -2.55
CA VAL A 224 1.54 15.03 -1.83
C VAL A 224 2.56 13.96 -2.26
N TYR A 225 2.77 13.79 -3.56
CA TYR A 225 3.76 12.83 -4.07
C TYR A 225 5.16 13.08 -3.49
N ARG A 226 5.63 14.35 -3.52
CA ARG A 226 6.94 14.71 -2.96
C ARG A 226 7.00 14.45 -1.45
N ALA A 227 5.93 14.75 -0.73
CA ALA A 227 5.84 14.47 0.71
C ALA A 227 5.89 12.96 0.98
N MET A 228 5.14 12.13 0.21
CA MET A 228 5.19 10.66 0.31
C MET A 228 6.61 10.13 0.08
N VAL A 229 7.28 10.57 -0.99
CA VAL A 229 8.67 10.16 -1.29
C VAL A 229 9.63 10.57 -0.18
N SER A 230 9.45 11.76 0.39
CA SER A 230 10.26 12.21 1.53
C SER A 230 10.00 11.39 2.80
N THR A 231 8.73 11.07 3.08
CA THR A 231 8.33 10.29 4.26
C THR A 231 8.95 8.90 4.28
N VAL A 232 8.99 8.22 3.12
CA VAL A 232 9.54 6.85 3.03
C VAL A 232 11.07 6.81 3.01
N GLN A 233 11.74 7.96 3.03
CA GLN A 233 13.20 8.06 3.15
C GLN A 233 13.58 8.25 4.62
N LYS A 234 14.11 7.20 5.24
CA LYS A 234 14.52 7.23 6.64
C LYS A 234 13.38 7.57 7.62
N LEU A 235 12.20 6.95 7.42
CA LEU A 235 11.10 7.06 8.38
C LEU A 235 11.59 6.74 9.80
N ASN A 236 11.28 7.60 10.78
CA ASN A 236 11.81 7.55 12.14
C ASN A 236 13.35 7.57 12.23
N GLY A 237 14.04 8.07 11.19
CA GLY A 237 15.50 8.05 11.10
C GLY A 237 16.11 6.69 10.70
N HIS A 238 15.28 5.67 10.44
CA HIS A 238 15.69 4.28 10.25
C HIS A 238 15.21 3.68 8.93
N TRP A 239 13.88 3.59 8.74
CA TRP A 239 13.25 2.70 7.77
C TRP A 239 13.16 3.32 6.38
N ASP A 240 13.42 2.51 5.39
CA ASP A 240 13.21 2.87 3.98
C ASP A 240 11.98 2.16 3.44
N GLY A 241 11.14 2.90 2.69
CA GLY A 241 9.91 2.38 2.07
C GLY A 241 9.76 2.79 0.60
N PHE A 242 8.68 2.35 -0.03
CA PHE A 242 8.40 2.50 -1.44
C PHE A 242 7.02 3.13 -1.68
N VAL A 243 6.90 4.04 -2.64
CA VAL A 243 5.68 4.82 -2.92
C VAL A 243 4.96 4.30 -4.15
N HIS A 244 3.62 4.23 -4.07
CA HIS A 244 2.74 4.05 -5.22
C HIS A 244 1.95 5.33 -5.48
N ALA A 245 2.01 5.85 -6.72
CA ALA A 245 1.36 7.10 -7.09
C ALA A 245 0.72 7.02 -8.47
N ASP A 246 -0.29 7.85 -8.73
CA ASP A 246 -1.03 7.86 -9.99
C ASP A 246 -0.77 9.12 -10.80
N VAL A 247 -0.78 8.98 -12.12
CA VAL A 247 -1.03 10.08 -13.02
C VAL A 247 -2.54 10.31 -13.08
N PRO A 248 -3.06 11.54 -12.91
CA PRO A 248 -4.49 11.79 -12.90
C PRO A 248 -5.12 11.60 -14.29
N LEU A 249 -6.43 11.42 -14.32
CA LEU A 249 -7.20 11.37 -15.55
C LEU A 249 -7.60 12.78 -16.07
N VAL A 250 -7.49 13.77 -15.18
CA VAL A 250 -7.80 15.19 -15.47
C VAL A 250 -6.73 16.04 -14.77
N ASP A 251 -6.17 17.01 -15.49
CA ASP A 251 -5.22 17.96 -14.92
C ASP A 251 -5.90 19.08 -14.12
N ASP A 252 -5.10 19.89 -13.41
CA ASP A 252 -5.57 21.00 -12.56
C ASP A 252 -6.41 22.07 -13.32
N LYS A 253 -6.33 22.06 -14.64
CA LYS A 253 -7.07 22.99 -15.52
C LYS A 253 -8.32 22.38 -16.14
N GLY A 254 -8.67 21.16 -15.74
CA GLY A 254 -9.78 20.40 -16.30
C GLY A 254 -9.47 19.74 -17.66
N GLY A 255 -8.20 19.72 -18.07
CA GLY A 255 -7.77 19.07 -19.29
C GLY A 255 -7.71 17.54 -19.11
N LYS A 256 -8.30 16.77 -20.04
CA LYS A 256 -8.28 15.31 -19.96
C LYS A 256 -6.90 14.75 -20.29
N ILE A 257 -6.39 13.88 -19.42
CA ILE A 257 -5.19 13.05 -19.62
C ILE A 257 -5.66 11.67 -20.10
N ASP A 258 -6.10 11.61 -21.34
CA ASP A 258 -6.76 10.46 -21.94
C ASP A 258 -5.93 9.79 -23.05
N THR A 259 -4.64 10.13 -23.18
CA THR A 259 -3.69 9.50 -24.08
C THR A 259 -2.34 9.27 -23.41
N ILE A 260 -1.60 8.27 -23.89
CA ILE A 260 -0.26 7.91 -23.41
C ILE A 260 0.68 9.11 -23.40
N ALA A 261 0.74 9.85 -24.52
CA ALA A 261 1.61 11.01 -24.63
C ALA A 261 1.30 12.11 -23.60
N LYS A 262 0.00 12.31 -23.26
CA LYS A 262 -0.38 13.26 -22.22
C LYS A 262 0.01 12.76 -20.82
N ALA A 263 -0.16 11.45 -20.56
CA ALA A 263 0.22 10.86 -19.27
C ALA A 263 1.73 10.94 -19.05
N GLN A 264 2.54 10.59 -20.05
CA GLN A 264 3.99 10.70 -19.99
C GLN A 264 4.45 12.14 -19.77
N LYS A 265 3.88 13.06 -20.57
CA LYS A 265 4.22 14.49 -20.44
C LYS A 265 3.82 15.05 -19.08
N TRP A 266 2.66 14.67 -18.55
CA TRP A 266 2.23 15.13 -17.24
C TRP A 266 3.17 14.64 -16.14
N ALA A 267 3.55 13.36 -16.15
CA ALA A 267 4.46 12.79 -15.17
C ALA A 267 5.86 13.46 -15.22
N GLU A 268 6.37 13.73 -16.43
CA GLU A 268 7.63 14.43 -16.64
C GLU A 268 7.57 15.89 -16.14
N ASP A 269 6.53 16.64 -16.55
CA ASP A 269 6.33 18.06 -16.18
C ASP A 269 6.22 18.25 -14.65
N HIS A 270 5.71 17.25 -13.91
CA HIS A 270 5.48 17.31 -12.46
C HIS A 270 6.53 16.58 -11.62
N GLY A 271 7.54 15.96 -12.27
CA GLY A 271 8.67 15.33 -11.60
C GLY A 271 8.36 14.01 -10.90
N TYR A 272 7.50 13.16 -11.48
CA TYR A 272 7.18 11.83 -10.99
C TYR A 272 8.25 10.82 -11.43
N ASN A 273 9.45 10.94 -10.87
CA ASN A 273 10.65 10.23 -11.33
C ASN A 273 11.53 9.69 -10.18
N SER A 274 10.98 9.42 -9.01
CA SER A 274 11.75 8.86 -7.89
C SER A 274 12.07 7.38 -8.11
N GLU A 275 13.32 6.97 -7.81
CA GLU A 275 13.69 5.55 -7.78
C GLU A 275 12.95 4.76 -6.68
N ARG A 276 12.43 5.46 -5.64
CA ARG A 276 11.66 4.89 -4.54
C ARG A 276 10.16 4.92 -4.80
N SER A 277 9.76 5.01 -6.06
CA SER A 277 8.34 5.02 -6.40
C SER A 277 8.03 4.26 -7.68
N LYS A 278 6.76 3.90 -7.78
CA LYS A 278 6.12 3.35 -8.97
C LYS A 278 4.94 4.23 -9.32
N VAL A 279 4.85 4.65 -10.57
CA VAL A 279 3.80 5.56 -11.07
C VAL A 279 2.90 4.81 -12.03
N TYR A 280 1.59 5.05 -11.94
CA TYR A 280 0.57 4.27 -12.61
C TYR A 280 -0.36 5.13 -13.46
N TRP A 281 -0.79 4.57 -14.58
CA TRP A 281 -1.83 5.13 -15.46
C TRP A 281 -2.31 4.08 -16.46
N PRO A 282 -3.59 4.07 -16.87
CA PRO A 282 -4.75 4.78 -16.32
C PRO A 282 -5.36 4.05 -15.11
N GLN A 283 -6.56 4.41 -14.71
CA GLN A 283 -7.38 3.61 -13.81
C GLN A 283 -7.88 2.34 -14.51
N VAL A 284 -8.41 1.40 -13.73
CA VAL A 284 -9.08 0.18 -14.23
C VAL A 284 -10.48 0.04 -13.65
N LYS A 285 -11.35 -0.70 -14.34
CA LYS A 285 -12.66 -1.07 -13.81
C LYS A 285 -12.77 -2.58 -13.61
N ASP A 286 -13.45 -2.96 -12.53
CA ASP A 286 -13.81 -4.34 -12.25
C ASP A 286 -15.08 -4.78 -13.02
N GLY A 287 -15.53 -6.03 -12.77
CA GLY A 287 -16.74 -6.58 -13.36
C GLY A 287 -18.05 -5.91 -12.90
N SER A 288 -18.03 -5.18 -11.80
CA SER A 288 -19.16 -4.38 -11.30
C SER A 288 -19.17 -2.95 -11.86
N GLY A 289 -18.12 -2.54 -12.59
CA GLY A 289 -17.96 -1.20 -13.13
C GLY A 289 -17.37 -0.19 -12.15
N ARG A 290 -16.90 -0.62 -10.97
CA ARG A 290 -16.18 0.22 -10.00
C ARG A 290 -14.81 0.59 -10.59
N ALA A 291 -14.44 1.85 -10.48
CA ALA A 291 -13.15 2.34 -10.97
C ALA A 291 -12.13 2.35 -9.82
N PHE A 292 -10.96 1.76 -10.05
CA PHE A 292 -9.85 1.70 -9.11
C PHE A 292 -8.67 2.54 -9.61
N HIS A 293 -8.03 3.26 -8.73
CA HIS A 293 -6.69 3.80 -9.00
C HIS A 293 -5.71 2.64 -9.16
N LEU A 294 -4.90 2.71 -10.21
CA LEU A 294 -3.99 1.59 -10.48
C LEU A 294 -2.86 1.49 -9.45
N SER A 295 -2.57 2.56 -8.70
CA SER A 295 -1.68 2.54 -7.54
C SER A 295 -2.19 1.63 -6.42
N THR A 296 -3.50 1.66 -6.14
CA THR A 296 -4.16 0.77 -5.16
C THR A 296 -4.03 -0.69 -5.59
N VAL A 297 -4.39 -0.97 -6.85
CA VAL A 297 -4.28 -2.32 -7.43
C VAL A 297 -2.84 -2.81 -7.46
N GLY A 298 -1.91 -1.93 -7.83
CA GLY A 298 -0.48 -2.22 -7.88
C GLY A 298 0.12 -2.53 -6.51
N ALA A 299 -0.23 -1.76 -5.49
CA ALA A 299 0.22 -1.96 -4.11
C ALA A 299 -0.33 -3.27 -3.52
N ALA A 300 -1.62 -3.56 -3.73
CA ALA A 300 -2.23 -4.82 -3.31
C ALA A 300 -1.62 -6.03 -4.02
N THR A 301 -1.38 -5.93 -5.33
CA THR A 301 -0.71 -6.98 -6.11
C THR A 301 0.72 -7.20 -5.63
N MET A 302 1.46 -6.12 -5.35
CA MET A 302 2.82 -6.19 -4.81
C MET A 302 2.84 -6.90 -3.45
N LEU A 303 1.94 -6.53 -2.53
CA LEU A 303 1.82 -7.18 -1.22
C LEU A 303 1.48 -8.68 -1.36
N ARG A 304 0.61 -9.04 -2.29
CA ARG A 304 0.23 -10.44 -2.56
C ARG A 304 1.42 -11.25 -3.07
N VAL A 305 2.22 -10.69 -3.97
CA VAL A 305 3.45 -11.32 -4.49
C VAL A 305 4.47 -11.49 -3.37
N ASP A 306 4.72 -10.44 -2.58
CA ASP A 306 5.68 -10.50 -1.47
C ASP A 306 5.28 -11.56 -0.44
N GLN A 307 4.01 -11.62 -0.06
CA GLN A 307 3.52 -12.64 0.88
C GLN A 307 3.68 -14.06 0.36
N SER A 308 3.58 -14.28 -0.96
CA SER A 308 3.83 -15.59 -1.56
C SER A 308 5.30 -16.03 -1.47
N HIS A 309 6.20 -15.08 -1.17
CA HIS A 309 7.64 -15.27 -0.99
C HIS A 309 8.12 -14.96 0.45
N ASN A 310 7.27 -15.17 1.45
CA ASN A 310 7.59 -14.90 2.86
C ASN A 310 8.06 -13.46 3.11
N ALA A 311 7.41 -12.50 2.46
CA ALA A 311 7.69 -11.07 2.50
C ALA A 311 9.07 -10.65 1.92
N VAL A 312 9.74 -11.50 1.16
CA VAL A 312 10.96 -11.14 0.42
C VAL A 312 10.59 -10.57 -0.95
N PRO A 313 10.91 -9.29 -1.25
CA PRO A 313 10.37 -8.57 -2.40
C PRO A 313 11.20 -8.74 -3.68
N PHE A 314 11.53 -9.96 -4.07
CA PHE A 314 12.40 -10.22 -5.24
C PHE A 314 11.64 -10.52 -6.53
N GLU A 315 10.34 -10.78 -6.46
CA GLU A 315 9.52 -10.97 -7.65
C GLU A 315 8.73 -9.70 -7.98
N SER A 316 8.73 -9.30 -9.26
CA SER A 316 7.99 -8.11 -9.70
C SER A 316 6.47 -8.38 -9.72
N PRO A 317 5.64 -7.40 -9.33
CA PRO A 317 4.20 -7.47 -9.51
C PRO A 317 3.77 -7.35 -10.98
N SER A 318 4.69 -7.05 -11.89
CA SER A 318 4.42 -7.01 -13.34
C SER A 318 4.04 -8.39 -13.87
N ASN A 319 3.10 -8.44 -14.81
CA ASN A 319 2.53 -9.66 -15.38
C ASN A 319 1.79 -10.55 -14.36
N LYS A 320 1.32 -9.97 -13.25
CA LYS A 320 0.44 -10.66 -12.30
C LYS A 320 -1.00 -10.25 -12.53
N GLU A 321 -1.91 -11.23 -12.34
CA GLU A 321 -3.35 -11.03 -12.51
C GLU A 321 -3.88 -9.96 -11.56
N ILE A 322 -4.77 -9.12 -12.08
CA ILE A 322 -5.47 -8.06 -11.35
C ILE A 322 -6.98 -8.17 -11.54
N MET A 323 -7.75 -7.67 -10.58
CA MET A 323 -9.20 -7.58 -10.67
C MET A 323 -9.61 -6.43 -11.59
N ALA A 324 -9.54 -6.68 -12.91
CA ALA A 324 -9.92 -5.70 -13.92
C ALA A 324 -10.66 -6.35 -15.09
N THR A 325 -11.51 -5.56 -15.74
CA THR A 325 -12.20 -5.94 -16.98
C THR A 325 -11.89 -4.98 -18.14
N CYS A 326 -11.47 -3.77 -17.82
CA CYS A 326 -11.03 -2.78 -18.80
C CYS A 326 -10.16 -1.68 -18.16
N GLN A 327 -9.40 -1.00 -19.02
CA GLN A 327 -8.77 0.28 -18.67
C GLN A 327 -9.84 1.38 -18.63
N TYR A 328 -9.66 2.36 -17.75
CA TYR A 328 -10.59 3.47 -17.60
C TYR A 328 -9.85 4.82 -17.64
N PHE A 329 -10.25 5.68 -18.55
CA PHE A 329 -9.62 6.97 -18.86
C PHE A 329 -10.46 8.18 -18.43
N GLY A 330 -11.44 7.96 -17.57
CA GLY A 330 -12.41 8.98 -17.19
C GLY A 330 -13.63 9.06 -18.14
N GLU A 331 -14.67 9.73 -17.68
CA GLU A 331 -15.88 9.89 -18.46
C GLU A 331 -15.65 10.73 -19.73
N GLY A 332 -16.22 10.27 -20.84
CA GLY A 332 -16.10 10.94 -22.13
C GLY A 332 -14.66 11.01 -22.68
N ALA A 333 -13.77 10.14 -22.23
CA ALA A 333 -12.43 9.99 -22.77
C ALA A 333 -12.49 9.47 -24.23
N LYS A 334 -11.49 9.87 -25.04
CA LYS A 334 -11.34 9.40 -26.42
C LYS A 334 -10.76 8.00 -26.48
N SER A 335 -9.79 7.69 -25.63
CA SER A 335 -9.19 6.35 -25.53
C SER A 335 -10.23 5.32 -25.08
N LYS A 336 -10.19 4.13 -25.70
CA LYS A 336 -11.05 2.99 -25.36
C LYS A 336 -10.25 1.80 -24.85
N GLY A 337 -8.96 1.97 -24.69
CA GLY A 337 -8.01 0.94 -24.30
C GLY A 337 -6.85 0.85 -25.28
N PHE A 338 -5.83 0.14 -24.87
CA PHE A 338 -4.65 -0.19 -25.68
C PHE A 338 -4.15 -1.60 -25.34
N ASP A 339 -3.43 -2.18 -26.28
CA ASP A 339 -2.84 -3.51 -26.18
C ASP A 339 -1.50 -3.51 -25.42
N GLN A 340 -0.93 -4.70 -25.25
CA GLN A 340 0.35 -4.90 -24.58
C GLN A 340 1.52 -4.19 -25.28
N GLN A 341 1.53 -4.18 -26.63
CA GLN A 341 2.60 -3.51 -27.38
C GLN A 341 2.56 -2.00 -27.16
N THR A 342 1.37 -1.43 -27.16
CA THR A 342 1.15 0.00 -26.86
C THR A 342 1.46 0.31 -25.38
N ALA A 343 1.15 -0.60 -24.46
CA ALA A 343 1.47 -0.48 -23.04
C ALA A 343 2.99 -0.35 -22.80
N ASN A 344 3.83 -0.99 -23.62
CA ASN A 344 5.28 -0.86 -23.51
C ASN A 344 5.78 0.58 -23.67
N THR A 345 5.06 1.42 -24.43
CA THR A 345 5.41 2.84 -24.59
C THR A 345 5.34 3.60 -23.25
N LEU A 346 4.38 3.26 -22.38
CA LEU A 346 4.34 3.82 -21.01
C LEU A 346 5.54 3.33 -20.19
N ASN A 347 5.88 2.05 -20.29
CA ASN A 347 6.99 1.46 -19.56
C ASN A 347 8.34 2.05 -19.94
N GLU A 348 8.53 2.56 -21.17
CA GLU A 348 9.73 3.27 -21.62
C GLU A 348 10.02 4.53 -20.79
N LYS A 349 9.02 5.08 -20.11
CA LYS A 349 9.10 6.25 -19.23
C LYS A 349 8.78 5.93 -17.77
N GLY A 350 8.97 4.68 -17.34
CA GLY A 350 8.78 4.27 -15.94
C GLY A 350 7.33 4.27 -15.46
N ILE A 351 6.34 4.41 -16.36
CA ILE A 351 4.93 4.38 -15.99
C ILE A 351 4.40 2.94 -16.12
N THR A 352 3.88 2.41 -15.04
CA THR A 352 3.22 1.10 -14.97
C THR A 352 1.77 1.23 -15.41
N THR A 353 1.27 0.23 -16.11
CA THR A 353 -0.11 0.19 -16.60
C THR A 353 -0.76 -1.17 -16.39
N ALA A 354 -1.98 -1.33 -16.86
CA ALA A 354 -2.67 -2.60 -16.96
C ALA A 354 -2.93 -2.94 -18.42
N CYS A 355 -2.80 -4.21 -18.81
CA CYS A 355 -3.19 -4.68 -20.13
C CYS A 355 -3.75 -6.09 -20.08
N PHE A 356 -4.46 -6.48 -21.15
CA PHE A 356 -4.90 -7.85 -21.33
C PHE A 356 -3.79 -8.68 -21.98
N TRP A 357 -3.28 -9.66 -21.24
CA TRP A 357 -2.17 -10.51 -21.71
C TRP A 357 -2.32 -11.94 -21.17
N GLY A 358 -2.00 -12.93 -21.97
CA GLY A 358 -2.06 -14.33 -21.56
C GLY A 358 -3.46 -14.82 -21.17
N GLY A 359 -4.53 -14.16 -21.64
CA GLY A 359 -5.91 -14.52 -21.33
C GLY A 359 -6.51 -13.86 -20.08
N GLN A 360 -5.79 -12.95 -19.45
CA GLN A 360 -6.20 -12.25 -18.23
C GLN A 360 -5.75 -10.79 -18.23
N TRP A 361 -6.35 -9.98 -17.36
CA TRP A 361 -5.87 -8.63 -17.07
C TRP A 361 -4.71 -8.70 -16.11
N VAL A 362 -3.61 -8.04 -16.45
CA VAL A 362 -2.37 -8.05 -15.67
C VAL A 362 -1.85 -6.64 -15.43
N LEU A 363 -1.16 -6.47 -14.32
CA LEU A 363 -0.30 -5.31 -14.12
C LEU A 363 0.88 -5.38 -15.09
N TRP A 364 1.29 -4.25 -15.70
CA TRP A 364 2.30 -4.26 -16.75
C TRP A 364 3.32 -3.13 -16.57
N GLY A 365 4.54 -3.49 -16.22
CA GLY A 365 5.68 -2.60 -16.04
C GLY A 365 6.50 -2.92 -14.79
N PRO A 366 7.75 -3.44 -14.92
CA PRO A 366 8.60 -3.83 -13.78
C PRO A 366 9.51 -2.70 -13.30
N HIS A 367 9.41 -1.51 -13.89
CA HIS A 367 10.35 -0.40 -13.65
C HIS A 367 9.94 0.50 -12.48
N THR A 368 10.92 1.19 -11.90
CA THR A 368 10.66 2.34 -11.03
C THR A 368 10.21 3.55 -11.85
N ALA A 369 9.67 4.57 -11.17
CA ALA A 369 9.32 5.83 -11.84
C ALA A 369 10.54 6.61 -12.38
N ALA A 370 11.75 6.33 -11.88
CA ALA A 370 12.98 6.92 -12.38
C ALA A 370 13.44 6.35 -13.73
N TYR A 371 12.83 5.25 -14.18
CA TYR A 371 13.28 4.58 -15.40
C TYR A 371 12.98 5.39 -16.66
N GLU A 372 14.00 5.53 -17.50
CA GLU A 372 13.89 6.06 -18.85
C GLU A 372 14.66 5.17 -19.83
N TYR A 373 13.99 4.71 -20.87
CA TYR A 373 14.60 3.87 -21.91
C TYR A 373 15.74 4.63 -22.62
N ASN A 374 16.93 4.01 -22.70
CA ASN A 374 18.17 4.62 -23.18
C ASN A 374 18.66 5.83 -22.37
N GLY A 375 18.07 6.12 -21.23
CA GLY A 375 18.56 7.11 -20.28
C GLY A 375 19.78 6.62 -19.50
N SER A 376 20.54 7.57 -18.96
CA SER A 376 21.65 7.27 -18.03
C SER A 376 21.08 7.25 -16.61
N MET A 377 21.05 6.08 -15.99
CA MET A 377 20.56 5.91 -14.62
C MET A 377 21.39 4.86 -13.87
N ASP A 378 21.32 4.91 -12.55
CA ASP A 378 21.91 3.89 -11.71
C ASP A 378 21.19 2.54 -11.94
N ALA A 379 21.93 1.45 -12.06
CA ALA A 379 21.40 0.12 -12.32
C ALA A 379 20.40 -0.35 -11.22
N ARG A 380 20.57 0.11 -9.97
CA ARG A 380 19.64 -0.20 -8.88
C ARG A 380 18.25 0.38 -9.11
N ALA A 381 18.14 1.51 -9.82
CA ALA A 381 16.88 2.21 -10.08
C ALA A 381 16.10 1.68 -11.30
N ILE A 382 16.64 0.71 -12.04
CA ILE A 382 15.99 0.16 -13.25
C ILE A 382 14.70 -0.57 -12.92
N PHE A 383 14.73 -1.44 -11.91
CA PHE A 383 13.59 -2.28 -11.52
C PHE A 383 13.14 -1.99 -10.09
N ASP A 384 11.83 -2.04 -9.87
CA ASP A 384 11.23 -1.90 -8.53
C ASP A 384 11.78 -2.92 -7.53
N VAL A 385 11.96 -4.17 -7.95
CA VAL A 385 12.54 -5.24 -7.12
C VAL A 385 13.96 -4.95 -6.68
N ASN A 386 14.76 -4.23 -7.47
CA ASN A 386 16.15 -3.92 -7.09
C ASN A 386 16.17 -3.00 -5.86
N ILE A 387 15.45 -1.89 -5.91
CA ILE A 387 15.35 -0.93 -4.80
C ILE A 387 14.73 -1.59 -3.57
N ARG A 388 13.65 -2.36 -3.76
CA ARG A 388 12.94 -3.02 -2.67
C ARG A 388 13.76 -4.10 -1.99
N MET A 389 14.57 -4.87 -2.73
CA MET A 389 15.51 -5.84 -2.15
C MET A 389 16.61 -5.14 -1.33
N LEU A 390 17.16 -4.01 -1.81
CA LEU A 390 18.12 -3.24 -1.03
C LEU A 390 17.49 -2.71 0.27
N MET A 391 16.26 -2.16 0.20
CA MET A 391 15.50 -1.74 1.37
C MET A 391 15.23 -2.91 2.34
N HIS A 392 14.87 -4.09 1.82
CA HIS A 392 14.63 -5.28 2.61
C HIS A 392 15.88 -5.69 3.40
N ILE A 393 17.06 -5.70 2.77
CA ILE A 393 18.33 -6.02 3.42
C ILE A 393 18.65 -4.98 4.50
N THR A 394 18.56 -3.69 4.19
CA THR A 394 18.91 -2.62 5.15
C THR A 394 17.93 -2.54 6.32
N ASN A 395 16.63 -2.68 6.07
CA ASN A 395 15.62 -2.69 7.13
C ASN A 395 15.75 -3.94 8.01
N SER A 396 16.00 -5.12 7.41
CA SER A 396 16.21 -6.36 8.16
C SER A 396 17.43 -6.27 9.08
N PHE A 397 18.56 -5.73 8.60
CA PHE A 397 19.76 -5.53 9.43
C PHE A 397 19.45 -4.72 10.70
N GLN A 398 18.70 -3.63 10.54
CA GLN A 398 18.32 -2.78 11.68
C GLN A 398 17.40 -3.48 12.68
N LEU A 399 16.47 -4.31 12.18
CA LEU A 399 15.56 -5.09 13.02
C LEU A 399 16.26 -6.21 13.77
N ASP A 400 17.16 -6.92 13.10
CA ASP A 400 17.85 -8.07 13.65
C ASP A 400 18.85 -7.68 14.75
N HIS A 401 19.51 -6.52 14.58
CA HIS A 401 20.56 -6.06 15.50
C HIS A 401 20.11 -4.91 16.43
N GLY A 402 18.82 -4.50 16.35
CA GLY A 402 18.29 -3.39 17.16
C GLY A 402 18.40 -3.63 18.67
N THR A 403 18.33 -4.88 19.13
CA THR A 403 18.46 -5.23 20.55
C THR A 403 19.90 -5.29 21.06
N GLU A 404 20.88 -5.25 20.15
CA GLU A 404 22.31 -5.27 20.48
C GLU A 404 22.88 -3.86 20.72
N ILE A 405 22.12 -2.83 20.36
CA ILE A 405 22.51 -1.43 20.56
C ILE A 405 22.78 -1.18 22.04
N ASP A 406 23.84 -0.40 22.33
CA ASP A 406 24.37 -0.13 23.67
C ASP A 406 24.94 -1.35 24.41
N SER A 407 24.96 -2.54 23.81
CA SER A 407 25.67 -3.69 24.35
C SER A 407 27.18 -3.58 24.06
N PRO A 408 28.04 -4.19 24.90
CA PRO A 408 29.48 -4.25 24.60
C PRO A 408 29.75 -4.96 23.28
N MET A 409 30.49 -4.32 22.36
CA MET A 409 30.88 -4.89 21.07
C MET A 409 32.30 -5.47 21.16
N THR A 410 32.42 -6.77 21.25
CA THR A 410 33.68 -7.47 21.21
C THR A 410 34.05 -7.93 19.78
N PRO A 411 35.32 -8.31 19.51
CA PRO A 411 35.66 -8.91 18.21
C PRO A 411 34.83 -10.19 17.90
N GLN A 412 34.41 -10.93 18.91
CA GLN A 412 33.58 -12.11 18.75
C GLN A 412 32.14 -11.73 18.36
N ASP A 413 31.57 -10.67 18.92
CA ASP A 413 30.23 -10.19 18.57
C ASP A 413 30.21 -9.67 17.13
N LYS A 414 31.25 -8.92 16.71
CA LYS A 414 31.45 -8.53 15.31
C LYS A 414 31.46 -9.75 14.36
N ASP A 415 32.16 -10.82 14.71
CA ASP A 415 32.19 -12.04 13.89
C ASP A 415 30.86 -12.79 13.91
N THR A 416 30.12 -12.73 15.02
CA THR A 416 28.76 -13.30 15.14
C THR A 416 27.80 -12.59 14.20
N ILE A 417 27.75 -11.26 14.20
CA ILE A 417 26.95 -10.44 13.27
C ILE A 417 27.33 -10.77 11.82
N LEU A 418 28.64 -10.79 11.52
CA LEU A 418 29.14 -11.06 10.19
C LEU A 418 28.69 -12.43 9.66
N ASN A 419 28.76 -13.47 10.50
CA ASN A 419 28.32 -14.82 10.12
C ASN A 419 26.81 -14.91 9.96
N PHE A 420 26.04 -14.28 10.85
CA PHE A 420 24.59 -14.22 10.77
C PHE A 420 24.12 -13.58 9.46
N GLU A 421 24.70 -12.44 9.09
CA GLU A 421 24.33 -11.77 7.84
C GLU A 421 24.78 -12.55 6.59
N LYS A 422 25.92 -13.29 6.65
CA LYS A 422 26.30 -14.20 5.57
C LYS A 422 25.29 -15.31 5.36
N GLU A 423 24.82 -15.96 6.44
CA GLU A 423 23.79 -17.00 6.37
C GLU A 423 22.47 -16.48 5.79
N LYS A 424 22.09 -15.23 6.10
CA LYS A 424 20.92 -14.57 5.49
C LYS A 424 21.13 -14.38 4.00
N LEU A 425 22.27 -13.84 3.57
CA LEU A 425 22.57 -13.66 2.15
C LEU A 425 22.57 -15.00 1.40
N ASP A 426 23.15 -16.07 1.99
CA ASP A 426 23.11 -17.41 1.43
C ASP A 426 21.67 -17.94 1.31
N THR A 427 20.82 -17.66 2.30
CA THR A 427 19.40 -18.01 2.25
C THR A 427 18.68 -17.28 1.11
N LEU A 428 18.94 -15.98 0.92
CA LEU A 428 18.39 -15.21 -0.19
C LEU A 428 18.86 -15.73 -1.56
N CYS A 429 20.10 -16.20 -1.67
CA CYS A 429 20.58 -16.92 -2.85
C CYS A 429 19.85 -18.27 -3.05
N GLY A 430 19.64 -19.00 -1.97
CA GLY A 430 18.96 -20.31 -1.98
C GLY A 430 17.53 -20.24 -2.52
N ILE A 431 16.80 -19.15 -2.25
CA ILE A 431 15.45 -18.91 -2.78
C ILE A 431 15.46 -18.20 -4.15
N GLY A 432 16.62 -17.84 -4.69
CA GLY A 432 16.76 -17.16 -5.97
C GLY A 432 16.53 -15.65 -5.95
N ALA A 433 16.49 -15.02 -4.75
CA ALA A 433 16.35 -13.58 -4.62
C ALA A 433 17.63 -12.82 -5.00
N LEU A 434 18.78 -13.43 -4.71
CA LEU A 434 20.11 -12.94 -5.09
C LEU A 434 20.80 -13.92 -6.01
N ILE A 435 21.73 -13.42 -6.84
CA ILE A 435 22.59 -14.22 -7.73
C ILE A 435 24.05 -13.90 -7.50
N GLY A 436 24.93 -14.83 -7.92
CA GLY A 436 26.37 -14.70 -7.75
C GLY A 436 26.85 -15.06 -6.35
N THR A 437 27.80 -14.30 -5.86
CA THR A 437 28.38 -14.48 -4.53
C THR A 437 28.23 -13.17 -3.75
N PRO A 438 27.11 -12.96 -3.07
CA PRO A 438 26.96 -11.79 -2.22
C PRO A 438 27.96 -11.83 -1.08
N SER A 439 28.38 -10.67 -0.61
CA SER A 439 29.30 -10.57 0.52
C SER A 439 28.83 -9.56 1.56
N VAL A 440 29.20 -9.82 2.80
CA VAL A 440 29.19 -8.85 3.87
C VAL A 440 30.60 -8.83 4.48
N GLU A 441 31.15 -7.65 4.66
CA GLU A 441 32.52 -7.45 5.10
C GLU A 441 32.61 -6.39 6.21
N PHE A 442 33.57 -6.58 7.11
CA PHE A 442 33.92 -5.59 8.12
C PHE A 442 35.30 -5.02 7.76
N LEU A 443 35.30 -3.90 7.00
CA LEU A 443 36.51 -3.34 6.43
C LEU A 443 37.16 -2.33 7.38
N GLU A 444 38.50 -2.44 7.58
CA GLU A 444 39.27 -1.49 8.38
C GLU A 444 39.17 -0.05 7.84
N SER A 445 39.07 0.12 6.52
CA SER A 445 38.91 1.41 5.87
C SER A 445 37.61 2.12 6.22
N GLN A 446 36.54 1.38 6.56
CA GLN A 446 35.23 1.90 6.97
C GLN A 446 35.10 1.98 8.50
N ASN A 447 35.98 1.29 9.24
CA ASN A 447 35.98 1.21 10.69
C ASN A 447 37.28 1.77 11.29
N PRO A 448 37.58 3.07 11.08
CA PRO A 448 38.78 3.68 11.68
C PRO A 448 38.66 3.67 13.20
N THR A 449 39.82 3.55 13.88
CA THR A 449 39.87 3.43 15.34
C THR A 449 39.06 4.47 16.09
N ASN A 450 39.04 5.73 15.61
CA ASN A 450 38.25 6.79 16.25
C ASN A 450 36.74 6.53 16.23
N ASN A 451 36.21 5.97 15.14
CA ASN A 451 34.78 5.61 15.03
C ASN A 451 34.46 4.46 15.97
N MET A 452 35.27 3.39 15.96
CA MET A 452 35.10 2.27 16.88
C MET A 452 35.22 2.69 18.35
N MET A 453 36.08 3.65 18.67
CA MET A 453 36.16 4.21 20.04
C MET A 453 34.91 4.99 20.43
N ASN A 454 34.16 5.53 19.47
CA ASN A 454 32.86 6.15 19.69
C ASN A 454 31.69 5.14 19.71
N GLY A 455 31.95 3.85 19.41
CA GLY A 455 30.92 2.83 19.31
C GLY A 455 30.30 2.72 17.92
N ASP A 456 30.88 3.38 16.90
CA ASP A 456 30.37 3.37 15.52
C ASP A 456 31.03 2.24 14.74
N PHE A 457 30.22 1.28 14.27
CA PHE A 457 30.66 0.12 13.51
C PHE A 457 29.91 0.03 12.18
N VAL A 458 30.60 -0.36 11.09
CA VAL A 458 30.07 -0.42 9.73
C VAL A 458 30.31 -1.80 9.12
N TRP A 459 29.27 -2.42 8.60
CA TRP A 459 29.33 -3.61 7.76
C TRP A 459 28.96 -3.26 6.33
N ASP A 460 29.82 -3.61 5.38
CA ASP A 460 29.64 -3.35 3.95
C ASP A 460 29.02 -4.58 3.27
N PHE A 461 27.86 -4.38 2.62
CA PHE A 461 27.16 -5.41 1.87
C PHE A 461 27.35 -5.19 0.36
N ALA A 462 27.69 -6.23 -0.36
CA ALA A 462 27.70 -6.25 -1.81
C ALA A 462 26.80 -7.38 -2.34
N VAL A 463 25.71 -7.00 -3.02
CA VAL A 463 24.68 -7.92 -3.48
C VAL A 463 24.33 -7.69 -4.95
N THR A 464 23.91 -8.75 -5.63
CA THR A 464 23.33 -8.67 -6.99
C THR A 464 21.94 -9.29 -6.95
N ASN A 465 20.93 -8.46 -7.14
CA ASN A 465 19.54 -8.92 -7.19
C ASN A 465 19.27 -9.70 -8.47
N THR A 466 18.39 -10.70 -8.39
CA THR A 466 17.92 -11.44 -9.56
C THR A 466 17.05 -10.52 -10.42
N PRO A 467 17.42 -10.23 -11.68
CA PRO A 467 16.62 -9.36 -12.53
C PRO A 467 15.34 -10.06 -12.99
N PRO A 468 14.24 -9.34 -13.14
CA PRO A 468 13.01 -9.91 -13.72
C PRO A 468 13.25 -10.27 -15.19
N PHE A 469 12.66 -11.38 -15.65
CA PHE A 469 12.65 -11.77 -17.07
C PHE A 469 11.70 -10.85 -17.85
N LYS A 470 12.16 -9.65 -18.20
CA LYS A 470 11.35 -8.61 -18.84
C LYS A 470 11.03 -8.92 -20.30
N SER A 471 11.98 -9.47 -21.06
CA SER A 471 11.79 -9.79 -22.48
C SER A 471 12.62 -10.98 -22.90
N GLY A 472 12.04 -11.85 -23.75
CA GLY A 472 12.73 -12.98 -24.36
C GLY A 472 12.48 -13.00 -25.85
N THR A 473 13.52 -13.26 -26.64
CA THR A 473 13.44 -13.37 -28.10
C THR A 473 13.87 -14.75 -28.55
N ALA A 474 12.95 -15.51 -29.13
CA ALA A 474 13.29 -16.74 -29.83
C ALA A 474 13.71 -16.39 -31.28
N ARG A 475 14.91 -16.80 -31.65
CA ARG A 475 15.36 -16.72 -33.06
C ARG A 475 15.22 -18.10 -33.67
N VAL A 476 14.33 -18.23 -34.62
CA VAL A 476 14.08 -19.51 -35.32
C VAL A 476 14.60 -19.41 -36.75
N CYS A 477 15.46 -20.38 -37.13
CA CYS A 477 15.95 -20.53 -38.50
C CYS A 477 15.35 -21.80 -39.08
N TYR A 478 14.79 -21.72 -40.25
CA TYR A 478 14.43 -22.88 -41.02
C TYR A 478 15.71 -23.47 -41.63
N THR A 479 15.92 -24.79 -41.48
CA THR A 479 17.06 -25.51 -42.10
C THR A 479 16.53 -26.62 -42.99
N ASP A 480 17.31 -27.00 -43.98
CA ASP A 480 17.04 -28.13 -44.87
C ASP A 480 17.66 -29.46 -44.39
N GLU A 481 18.41 -29.41 -43.28
CA GLU A 481 19.11 -30.59 -42.72
C GLU A 481 18.16 -31.76 -42.47
N GLY A 482 16.92 -31.50 -42.07
CA GLY A 482 15.92 -32.53 -41.80
C GLY A 482 15.53 -33.35 -43.04
N PHE A 483 15.76 -32.83 -44.27
CA PHE A 483 15.46 -33.57 -45.47
C PHE A 483 16.41 -34.76 -45.71
N ALA A 484 17.59 -34.78 -45.08
CA ALA A 484 18.50 -35.95 -45.13
C ALA A 484 17.84 -37.24 -44.63
N ALA A 485 16.89 -37.12 -43.68
CA ALA A 485 16.13 -38.26 -43.14
C ALA A 485 15.29 -39.02 -44.20
N PHE A 486 14.90 -38.36 -45.31
CA PHE A 486 14.17 -39.01 -46.41
C PHE A 486 15.02 -39.99 -47.19
N PHE A 487 16.36 -39.88 -47.10
CA PHE A 487 17.30 -40.69 -47.84
C PHE A 487 18.01 -41.75 -47.01
N GLY A 488 17.59 -41.93 -45.74
CA GLY A 488 18.07 -43.01 -44.89
C GLY A 488 19.54 -42.97 -44.50
N ASN A 489 20.16 -41.80 -44.50
CA ASN A 489 21.49 -41.62 -43.93
C ASN A 489 21.38 -41.46 -42.41
N GLU A 490 21.73 -42.52 -41.70
CA GLU A 490 21.99 -42.52 -40.26
C GLU A 490 23.19 -41.66 -39.91
#